data_6e91955546b6c4751234b6b8c7babaa4
#
_entry.id   6e91955546b6c4751234b6b8c7babaa4
#
_cell.length_a   1.000
_cell.length_b   1.000
_cell.length_c   1.000
_cell.angle_alpha   90.00
_cell.angle_beta   90.00
_cell.angle_gamma   90.00
#
_symmetry.space_group_name_H-M   'P 1'
#
loop_
_entity.id
_entity.type
_entity.pdbx_description
1 polymer ?
#
loop_
_entity_poly.entity_id
_entity_poly.type
_entity_poly.pdbx_seq_one_letter_code
_entity_poly.pdbx_strand_id
1 'polypeptide(L)'
;MRKLIAAINMTLDGFCDHTAMIADEEIHQHYNELLSNAGTLIYGRITYQLMESYWPSVVKNPTGNKPRDEFAVLIDNISKIVFSRTLKNVDWKNTKLKKEVIKEEVLELKQQAGKNILVGSPSLIVALTQLDLIDEYQLGLQPIVLGSGLPLFKNVKDRINLKLLKTKTFGCGAVTLYYEPTKK
;
A
#
# COMPACT_ATOMS: atom_id res chain seq x y z
N MET A 1 10.85 -6.47 15.63
CA MET A 1 11.04 -6.43 14.16
C MET A 1 9.80 -5.78 13.54
N ARG A 2 9.96 -4.84 12.61
CA ARG A 2 8.85 -4.17 11.91
C ARG A 2 8.19 -5.14 10.94
N LYS A 3 6.84 -5.18 10.92
CA LYS A 3 6.13 -5.95 9.88
C LYS A 3 6.17 -5.20 8.55
N LEU A 4 6.32 -5.94 7.45
CA LEU A 4 6.08 -5.47 6.10
C LEU A 4 4.66 -5.88 5.68
N ILE A 5 3.78 -4.91 5.54
CA ILE A 5 2.36 -5.09 5.29
C ILE A 5 2.02 -4.65 3.87
N ALA A 6 1.50 -5.56 3.07
CA ALA A 6 0.89 -5.24 1.79
C ALA A 6 -0.53 -4.74 2.01
N ALA A 7 -0.77 -3.46 1.75
CA ALA A 7 -2.09 -2.83 1.93
C ALA A 7 -2.52 -2.18 0.61
N ILE A 8 -3.59 -2.70 0.02
CA ILE A 8 -4.06 -2.23 -1.29
C ILE A 8 -5.56 -2.49 -1.46
N ASN A 9 -6.22 -1.57 -2.18
CA ASN A 9 -7.59 -1.78 -2.66
C ASN A 9 -7.56 -2.49 -4.01
N MET A 10 -8.52 -3.38 -4.21
CA MET A 10 -8.77 -4.04 -5.50
C MET A 10 -10.26 -4.30 -5.68
N THR A 11 -10.67 -4.53 -6.91
CA THR A 11 -12.03 -4.94 -7.24
C THR A 11 -12.29 -6.39 -6.83
N LEU A 12 -13.54 -6.82 -6.83
CA LEU A 12 -13.92 -8.18 -6.45
C LEU A 12 -13.28 -9.24 -7.35
N ASP A 13 -13.02 -8.91 -8.60
CA ASP A 13 -12.34 -9.74 -9.61
C ASP A 13 -10.80 -9.50 -9.64
N GLY A 14 -10.24 -8.79 -8.65
CA GLY A 14 -8.81 -8.74 -8.38
C GLY A 14 -7.99 -7.69 -9.12
N PHE A 15 -8.63 -6.68 -9.71
CA PHE A 15 -7.93 -5.60 -10.40
C PHE A 15 -7.65 -4.39 -9.50
N CYS A 16 -6.47 -3.78 -9.65
CA CYS A 16 -6.03 -2.59 -8.94
C CYS A 16 -6.24 -1.36 -9.82
N ASP A 17 -7.38 -0.70 -9.66
CA ASP A 17 -7.70 0.55 -10.34
C ASP A 17 -8.15 1.59 -9.31
N HIS A 18 -7.36 2.65 -9.14
CA HIS A 18 -7.66 3.70 -8.17
C HIS A 18 -8.88 4.54 -8.53
N THR A 19 -9.29 4.55 -9.81
CA THR A 19 -10.47 5.31 -10.27
C THR A 19 -11.78 4.55 -10.01
N ALA A 20 -11.71 3.24 -9.81
CA ALA A 20 -12.84 2.39 -9.49
C ALA A 20 -13.12 2.24 -7.99
N MET A 21 -12.33 2.90 -7.12
CA MET A 21 -12.42 2.73 -5.67
C MET A 21 -13.44 3.66 -5.05
N ILE A 22 -14.24 3.12 -4.12
CA ILE A 22 -15.08 3.93 -3.21
C ILE A 22 -14.17 4.47 -2.12
N ALA A 23 -14.11 5.80 -2.00
CA ALA A 23 -13.27 6.49 -1.03
C ALA A 23 -14.14 7.34 -0.10
N ASP A 24 -15.00 6.68 0.68
CA ASP A 24 -15.82 7.32 1.70
C ASP A 24 -15.02 7.66 2.98
N GLU A 25 -15.69 8.28 3.95
CA GLU A 25 -15.05 8.70 5.20
C GLU A 25 -14.55 7.50 6.03
N GLU A 26 -15.29 6.39 6.04
CA GLU A 26 -14.95 5.20 6.81
C GLU A 26 -13.68 4.52 6.24
N ILE A 27 -13.56 4.47 4.92
CA ILE A 27 -12.35 3.97 4.23
C ILE A 27 -11.15 4.90 4.52
N HIS A 28 -11.32 6.22 4.44
CA HIS A 28 -10.26 7.16 4.79
C HIS A 28 -9.81 7.01 6.25
N GLN A 29 -10.75 6.89 7.18
CA GLN A 29 -10.44 6.67 8.59
C GLN A 29 -9.64 5.38 8.80
N HIS A 30 -10.03 4.30 8.12
CA HIS A 30 -9.29 3.04 8.17
C HIS A 30 -7.83 3.19 7.70
N TYR A 31 -7.60 3.92 6.60
CA TYR A 31 -6.24 4.18 6.11
C TYR A 31 -5.46 5.14 7.01
N ASN A 32 -6.12 6.10 7.68
CA ASN A 32 -5.49 6.96 8.70
C ASN A 32 -4.96 6.13 9.86
N GLU A 33 -5.75 5.19 10.37
CA GLU A 33 -5.32 4.26 11.42
C GLU A 33 -4.12 3.41 10.97
N LEU A 34 -4.16 2.90 9.73
CA LEU A 34 -3.07 2.11 9.16
C LEU A 34 -1.79 2.93 9.03
N LEU A 35 -1.87 4.15 8.48
CA LEU A 35 -0.73 5.07 8.34
C LEU A 35 -0.17 5.51 9.68
N SER A 36 -1.02 5.77 10.67
CA SER A 36 -0.59 6.15 12.03
C SER A 36 0.24 5.06 12.71
N ASN A 37 0.05 3.80 12.31
CA ASN A 37 0.81 2.64 12.77
C ASN A 37 1.99 2.27 11.85
N ALA A 38 2.24 3.07 10.81
CA ALA A 38 3.34 2.90 9.88
C ALA A 38 4.43 3.95 10.08
N GLY A 39 5.67 3.56 9.79
CA GLY A 39 6.83 4.46 9.83
C GLY A 39 7.50 4.62 8.46
N THR A 40 7.13 3.77 7.49
CA THR A 40 7.70 3.82 6.14
C THR A 40 6.67 3.32 5.12
N LEU A 41 6.56 4.02 4.00
CA LEU A 41 5.82 3.59 2.81
C LEU A 41 6.79 3.15 1.72
N ILE A 42 6.46 2.07 1.03
CA ILE A 42 7.20 1.60 -0.14
C ILE A 42 6.33 1.75 -1.38
N TYR A 43 6.83 2.45 -2.38
CA TYR A 43 6.16 2.72 -3.64
C TYR A 43 6.99 2.29 -4.85
N GLY A 44 6.30 1.79 -5.88
CA GLY A 44 6.79 1.79 -7.25
C GLY A 44 6.53 3.15 -7.91
N ARG A 45 7.18 3.40 -9.04
CA ARG A 45 7.10 4.67 -9.75
C ARG A 45 5.68 5.17 -10.01
N ILE A 46 4.82 4.32 -10.55
CA ILE A 46 3.45 4.72 -10.94
C ILE A 46 2.64 5.14 -9.72
N THR A 47 2.65 4.34 -8.66
CA THR A 47 1.94 4.67 -7.42
C THR A 47 2.52 5.93 -6.78
N TYR A 48 3.85 6.08 -6.76
CA TYR A 48 4.49 7.28 -6.24
C TYR A 48 4.01 8.53 -6.98
N GLN A 49 4.09 8.55 -8.32
CA GLN A 49 3.66 9.69 -9.13
C GLN A 49 2.18 10.01 -8.96
N LEU A 50 1.33 8.98 -8.85
CA LEU A 50 -0.08 9.16 -8.58
C LEU A 50 -0.32 9.87 -7.23
N MET A 51 0.33 9.40 -6.18
CA MET A 51 0.17 9.93 -4.83
C MET A 51 0.78 11.33 -4.69
N GLU A 52 1.96 11.55 -5.27
CA GLU A 52 2.66 12.84 -5.28
C GLU A 52 1.88 13.93 -6.02
N SER A 53 1.22 13.59 -7.13
CA SER A 53 0.47 14.56 -7.93
C SER A 53 -0.74 15.16 -7.20
N TYR A 54 -1.24 14.52 -6.18
CA TYR A 54 -2.47 14.92 -5.49
C TYR A 54 -2.26 15.34 -4.03
N TRP A 55 -1.67 14.47 -3.19
CA TRP A 55 -1.68 14.64 -1.74
C TRP A 55 -0.94 15.88 -1.22
N PRO A 56 0.21 16.29 -1.77
CA PRO A 56 0.87 17.53 -1.35
C PRO A 56 0.02 18.78 -1.58
N SER A 57 -0.85 18.76 -2.59
CA SER A 57 -1.77 19.87 -2.87
C SER A 57 -2.91 19.97 -1.82
N VAL A 58 -3.39 18.83 -1.33
CA VAL A 58 -4.40 18.76 -0.26
C VAL A 58 -3.85 19.28 1.06
N VAL A 59 -2.59 19.02 1.37
CA VAL A 59 -1.93 19.58 2.56
C VAL A 59 -1.89 21.11 2.50
N LYS A 60 -1.61 21.67 1.32
CA LYS A 60 -1.58 23.15 1.13
C LYS A 60 -2.96 23.77 1.10
N ASN A 61 -3.93 23.07 0.54
CA ASN A 61 -5.30 23.53 0.35
C ASN A 61 -6.28 22.45 0.84
N PRO A 62 -6.56 22.39 2.15
CA PRO A 62 -7.44 21.37 2.72
C PRO A 62 -8.82 21.37 2.08
N THR A 63 -9.38 20.17 1.92
CA THR A 63 -10.68 19.96 1.25
C THR A 63 -11.88 20.26 2.14
N GLY A 64 -11.68 20.35 3.46
CA GLY A 64 -12.72 20.46 4.47
C GLY A 64 -13.32 19.10 4.90
N ASN A 65 -12.94 18.01 4.22
CA ASN A 65 -13.26 16.65 4.66
C ASN A 65 -12.18 16.16 5.64
N LYS A 66 -12.49 16.14 6.92
CA LYS A 66 -11.52 15.87 8.00
C LYS A 66 -10.73 14.57 7.81
N PRO A 67 -11.32 13.38 7.54
CA PRO A 67 -10.55 12.16 7.34
C PRO A 67 -9.60 12.22 6.14
N ARG A 68 -10.00 12.86 5.06
CA ARG A 68 -9.16 13.06 3.86
C ARG A 68 -8.00 14.01 4.12
N ASP A 69 -8.25 15.11 4.80
CA ASP A 69 -7.22 16.11 5.12
C ASP A 69 -6.21 15.54 6.12
N GLU A 70 -6.66 14.74 7.09
CA GLU A 70 -5.80 13.99 8.00
C GLU A 70 -4.93 12.97 7.26
N PHE A 71 -5.51 12.22 6.32
CA PHE A 71 -4.76 11.30 5.46
C PHE A 71 -3.65 12.03 4.70
N ALA A 72 -3.96 13.21 4.13
CA ALA A 72 -2.98 14.01 3.40
C ALA A 72 -1.79 14.38 4.28
N VAL A 73 -2.02 14.81 5.52
CA VAL A 73 -0.96 15.17 6.48
C VAL A 73 -0.13 13.94 6.86
N LEU A 74 -0.76 12.80 7.13
CA LEU A 74 -0.07 11.57 7.51
C LEU A 74 0.84 11.07 6.39
N ILE A 75 0.31 10.99 5.17
CA ILE A 75 1.07 10.48 4.02
C ILE A 75 2.18 11.44 3.57
N ASP A 76 2.00 12.73 3.75
CA ASP A 76 3.01 13.74 3.44
C ASP A 76 4.21 13.66 4.40
N ASN A 77 3.97 13.36 5.66
CA ASN A 77 5.00 13.35 6.71
C ASN A 77 5.74 12.01 6.86
N ILE A 78 5.13 10.88 6.49
CA ILE A 78 5.75 9.57 6.63
C ILE A 78 6.98 9.42 5.71
N SER A 79 7.96 8.63 6.14
CA SER A 79 9.13 8.27 5.30
C SER A 79 8.71 7.40 4.11
N LYS A 80 9.23 7.69 2.93
CA LYS A 80 8.92 6.99 1.69
C LYS A 80 10.17 6.42 1.04
N ILE A 81 10.05 5.21 0.50
CA ILE A 81 11.07 4.59 -0.35
C ILE A 81 10.42 4.29 -1.70
N VAL A 82 10.98 4.84 -2.77
CA VAL A 82 10.49 4.62 -4.13
C VAL A 82 11.47 3.73 -4.88
N PHE A 83 10.97 2.63 -5.43
CA PHE A 83 11.75 1.75 -6.29
C PHE A 83 11.45 2.05 -7.76
N SER A 84 12.48 2.53 -8.49
CA SER A 84 12.36 2.83 -9.92
C SER A 84 13.70 2.82 -10.63
N ARG A 85 13.74 2.17 -11.79
CA ARG A 85 14.90 2.21 -12.69
C ARG A 85 14.89 3.42 -13.64
N THR A 86 13.74 4.10 -13.76
CA THR A 86 13.53 5.16 -14.76
C THR A 86 13.38 6.56 -14.16
N LEU A 87 12.98 6.72 -12.91
CA LEU A 87 13.01 8.00 -12.22
C LEU A 87 14.45 8.44 -11.98
N LYS A 88 14.72 9.72 -12.22
CA LYS A 88 16.03 10.35 -11.95
C LYS A 88 16.08 11.00 -10.58
N ASN A 89 14.95 11.56 -10.13
CA ASN A 89 14.77 12.25 -8.84
C ASN A 89 13.36 12.01 -8.27
N VAL A 90 13.18 12.38 -7.03
CA VAL A 90 11.92 12.39 -6.28
C VAL A 90 11.84 13.69 -5.49
N ASP A 91 10.75 14.44 -5.64
CA ASP A 91 10.62 15.78 -5.08
C ASP A 91 9.72 15.83 -3.83
N TRP A 92 8.92 14.77 -3.61
CA TRP A 92 8.09 14.70 -2.43
C TRP A 92 8.96 14.51 -1.17
N LYS A 93 8.76 15.34 -0.16
CA LYS A 93 9.56 15.31 1.08
C LYS A 93 9.61 13.91 1.73
N ASN A 94 10.66 13.67 2.49
CA ASN A 94 10.90 12.41 3.20
C ASN A 94 10.95 11.18 2.27
N THR A 95 11.34 11.36 1.00
CA THR A 95 11.38 10.30 -0.01
C THR A 95 12.83 9.94 -0.37
N LYS A 96 13.12 8.64 -0.43
CA LYS A 96 14.38 8.09 -0.93
C LYS A 96 14.12 7.29 -2.19
N LEU A 97 14.92 7.52 -3.25
CA LEU A 97 14.87 6.76 -4.50
C LEU A 97 15.87 5.61 -4.45
N LYS A 98 15.41 4.41 -4.80
CA LYS A 98 16.23 3.21 -4.99
C LYS A 98 15.96 2.61 -6.37
N LYS A 99 16.95 1.96 -6.98
CA LYS A 99 16.83 1.40 -8.34
C LYS A 99 16.06 0.09 -8.37
N GLU A 100 16.26 -0.77 -7.38
CA GLU A 100 15.72 -2.11 -7.33
C GLU A 100 15.46 -2.57 -5.90
N VAL A 101 14.65 -3.62 -5.75
CA VAL A 101 14.38 -4.29 -4.46
C VAL A 101 15.50 -5.28 -4.21
N ILE A 102 16.29 -5.04 -3.18
CA ILE A 102 17.33 -5.95 -2.69
C ILE A 102 16.81 -6.58 -1.40
N LYS A 103 16.77 -7.92 -1.35
CA LYS A 103 16.19 -8.68 -0.24
C LYS A 103 16.82 -8.34 1.09
N GLU A 104 18.15 -8.28 1.12
CA GLU A 104 18.95 -7.99 2.30
C GLU A 104 18.64 -6.60 2.87
N GLU A 105 18.52 -5.58 2.01
CA GLU A 105 18.18 -4.22 2.44
C GLU A 105 16.76 -4.12 3.03
N VAL A 106 15.82 -4.89 2.49
CA VAL A 106 14.45 -4.94 3.04
C VAL A 106 14.44 -5.65 4.39
N LEU A 107 15.23 -6.73 4.56
CA LEU A 107 15.39 -7.43 5.83
C LEU A 107 16.04 -6.51 6.88
N GLU A 108 17.08 -5.76 6.52
CA GLU A 108 17.70 -4.76 7.41
C GLU A 108 16.68 -3.67 7.80
N LEU A 109 15.88 -3.18 6.85
CA LEU A 109 14.83 -2.20 7.13
C LEU A 109 13.78 -2.75 8.12
N LYS A 110 13.43 -4.04 8.03
CA LYS A 110 12.51 -4.71 8.97
C LYS A 110 13.13 -4.86 10.37
N GLN A 111 14.45 -5.01 10.49
CA GLN A 111 15.15 -5.14 11.78
C GLN A 111 15.31 -3.81 12.52
N GLN A 112 15.24 -2.67 11.83
CA GLN A 112 15.32 -1.36 12.48
C GLN A 112 14.20 -1.16 13.49
N ALA A 113 14.46 -0.37 14.53
CA ALA A 113 13.42 0.09 15.44
C ALA A 113 12.42 1.00 14.70
N GLY A 114 11.17 0.93 15.11
CA GLY A 114 10.11 1.80 14.56
C GLY A 114 8.81 1.07 14.25
N LYS A 115 7.87 1.83 13.68
CA LYS A 115 6.54 1.35 13.26
C LYS A 115 6.63 0.51 11.97
N ASN A 116 5.55 -0.16 11.61
CA ASN A 116 5.45 -1.04 10.45
C ASN A 116 5.83 -0.37 9.12
N ILE A 117 6.10 -1.19 8.13
CA ILE A 117 6.39 -0.79 6.74
C ILE A 117 5.16 -1.16 5.91
N LEU A 118 4.66 -0.23 5.09
CA LEU A 118 3.54 -0.48 4.19
C LEU A 118 4.00 -0.49 2.74
N VAL A 119 3.43 -1.37 1.94
CA VAL A 119 3.56 -1.38 0.48
C VAL A 119 2.18 -1.41 -0.17
N GLY A 120 1.91 -0.42 -1.05
CA GLY A 120 0.62 -0.28 -1.75
C GLY A 120 0.74 -0.30 -3.28
N SER A 121 1.87 -0.75 -3.82
CA SER A 121 2.10 -0.82 -5.27
C SER A 121 1.99 -2.26 -5.77
N PRO A 122 1.09 -2.59 -6.71
CA PRO A 122 0.84 -3.97 -7.15
C PRO A 122 2.11 -4.73 -7.55
N SER A 123 2.95 -4.14 -8.39
CA SER A 123 4.20 -4.77 -8.85
C SER A 123 5.19 -5.04 -7.73
N LEU A 124 5.27 -4.15 -6.73
CA LEU A 124 6.15 -4.35 -5.57
C LEU A 124 5.59 -5.37 -4.59
N ILE A 125 4.26 -5.41 -4.41
CA ILE A 125 3.62 -6.46 -3.61
C ILE A 125 3.99 -7.82 -4.19
N VAL A 126 3.88 -8.02 -5.51
CA VAL A 126 4.27 -9.28 -6.16
C VAL A 126 5.76 -9.58 -5.98
N ALA A 127 6.64 -8.60 -6.22
CA ALA A 127 8.08 -8.77 -6.07
C ALA A 127 8.47 -9.16 -4.63
N LEU A 128 7.94 -8.45 -3.63
CA LEU A 128 8.19 -8.71 -2.22
C LEU A 128 7.57 -10.04 -1.74
N THR A 129 6.44 -10.43 -2.31
CA THR A 129 5.80 -11.74 -2.10
C THR A 129 6.70 -12.88 -2.61
N GLN A 130 7.26 -12.75 -3.80
CA GLN A 130 8.17 -13.76 -4.39
C GLN A 130 9.50 -13.90 -3.62
N LEU A 131 9.88 -12.88 -2.85
CA LEU A 131 11.04 -12.88 -1.97
C LEU A 131 10.72 -13.36 -0.54
N ASP A 132 9.47 -13.76 -0.25
CA ASP A 132 8.98 -14.16 1.08
C ASP A 132 9.18 -13.07 2.15
N LEU A 133 9.00 -11.78 1.77
CA LEU A 133 9.24 -10.64 2.65
C LEU A 133 7.98 -10.05 3.27
N ILE A 134 6.79 -10.32 2.70
CA ILE A 134 5.52 -9.83 3.22
C ILE A 134 5.12 -10.63 4.48
N ASP A 135 4.83 -9.94 5.56
CA ASP A 135 4.36 -10.54 6.81
C ASP A 135 2.82 -10.57 6.92
N GLU A 136 2.16 -9.61 6.27
CA GLU A 136 0.70 -9.48 6.34
C GLU A 136 0.16 -8.85 5.07
N TYR A 137 -0.98 -9.35 4.59
CA TYR A 137 -1.75 -8.76 3.50
C TYR A 137 -3.03 -8.16 4.06
N GLN A 138 -3.29 -6.91 3.72
CA GLN A 138 -4.54 -6.20 3.98
C GLN A 138 -5.15 -5.83 2.63
N LEU A 139 -6.06 -6.68 2.15
CA LEU A 139 -6.65 -6.58 0.82
C LEU A 139 -8.05 -5.97 0.93
N GLY A 140 -8.20 -4.72 0.52
CA GLY A 140 -9.47 -4.01 0.49
C GLY A 140 -10.25 -4.37 -0.76
N LEU A 141 -11.22 -5.29 -0.64
CA LEU A 141 -12.12 -5.67 -1.73
C LEU A 141 -13.22 -4.64 -1.88
N GLN A 142 -13.29 -4.01 -3.03
CA GLN A 142 -14.37 -3.11 -3.39
C GLN A 142 -15.53 -3.90 -4.02
N PRO A 143 -16.80 -3.52 -3.77
CA PRO A 143 -17.97 -4.21 -4.31
C PRO A 143 -18.19 -3.89 -5.80
N ILE A 144 -17.16 -4.09 -6.62
CA ILE A 144 -17.08 -3.73 -8.04
C ILE A 144 -16.48 -4.90 -8.80
N VAL A 145 -17.06 -5.23 -9.95
CA VAL A 145 -16.48 -6.13 -10.98
C VAL A 145 -16.06 -5.26 -12.15
N LEU A 146 -14.78 -5.27 -12.49
CA LEU A 146 -14.22 -4.42 -13.54
C LEU A 146 -14.07 -5.15 -14.89
N GLY A 147 -13.87 -6.46 -14.85
CA GLY A 147 -13.73 -7.31 -16.05
C GLY A 147 -12.35 -7.27 -16.70
N SER A 148 -11.61 -6.17 -16.56
CA SER A 148 -10.24 -6.01 -17.09
C SER A 148 -9.49 -4.95 -16.31
N GLY A 149 -8.16 -4.93 -16.42
CA GLY A 149 -7.30 -3.95 -15.73
C GLY A 149 -5.96 -4.53 -15.30
N LEU A 150 -5.36 -3.95 -14.27
CA LEU A 150 -4.11 -4.41 -13.69
C LEU A 150 -4.40 -5.42 -12.56
N PRO A 151 -4.22 -6.73 -12.76
CA PRO A 151 -4.46 -7.70 -11.71
C PRO A 151 -3.37 -7.59 -10.63
N LEU A 152 -3.76 -7.73 -9.35
CA LEU A 152 -2.82 -7.68 -8.24
C LEU A 152 -1.75 -8.78 -8.36
N PHE A 153 -2.19 -10.04 -8.45
CA PHE A 153 -1.30 -11.20 -8.46
C PHE A 153 -0.95 -11.68 -9.88
N LYS A 154 -0.38 -10.76 -10.67
CA LYS A 154 0.11 -11.09 -12.01
C LYS A 154 1.51 -11.72 -11.91
N ASN A 155 1.72 -12.84 -12.65
CA ASN A 155 3.02 -13.53 -12.76
C ASN A 155 3.59 -14.05 -11.42
N VAL A 156 2.73 -14.38 -10.47
CA VAL A 156 3.16 -15.15 -9.28
C VAL A 156 3.52 -16.56 -9.72
N LYS A 157 4.78 -16.97 -9.46
CA LYS A 157 5.32 -18.24 -9.95
C LYS A 157 4.85 -19.45 -9.13
N ASP A 158 4.86 -19.27 -7.81
CA ASP A 158 4.57 -20.35 -6.88
C ASP A 158 3.26 -20.11 -6.15
N ARG A 159 2.58 -21.20 -5.79
CA ARG A 159 1.40 -21.14 -4.94
C ARG A 159 1.79 -20.60 -3.56
N ILE A 160 1.02 -19.61 -3.07
CA ILE A 160 1.16 -19.03 -1.76
C ILE A 160 -0.08 -19.37 -0.95
N ASN A 161 0.11 -20.06 0.16
CA ASN A 161 -0.98 -20.34 1.09
C ASN A 161 -1.06 -19.20 2.11
N LEU A 162 -2.27 -18.73 2.33
CA LEU A 162 -2.56 -17.63 3.25
C LEU A 162 -3.53 -18.11 4.33
N LYS A 163 -3.30 -17.69 5.57
CA LYS A 163 -4.20 -17.90 6.69
C LYS A 163 -4.95 -16.62 6.97
N LEU A 164 -6.28 -16.68 6.97
CA LEU A 164 -7.11 -15.55 7.33
C LEU A 164 -6.93 -15.23 8.82
N LEU A 165 -6.65 -13.95 9.11
CA LEU A 165 -6.53 -13.43 10.48
C LEU A 165 -7.85 -12.82 10.96
N LYS A 166 -8.43 -11.93 10.14
CA LYS A 166 -9.69 -11.25 10.40
C LYS A 166 -10.26 -10.64 9.12
N THR A 167 -11.47 -10.13 9.21
CA THR A 167 -12.11 -9.29 8.20
C THR A 167 -12.58 -7.99 8.83
N LYS A 168 -12.70 -6.93 8.02
CA LYS A 168 -13.36 -5.67 8.40
C LYS A 168 -14.30 -5.30 7.26
N THR A 169 -15.58 -5.14 7.56
CA THR A 169 -16.60 -4.66 6.61
C THR A 169 -16.82 -3.17 6.79
N PHE A 170 -17.20 -2.48 5.72
CA PHE A 170 -17.49 -1.06 5.68
C PHE A 170 -18.92 -0.81 5.20
N GLY A 171 -19.53 0.29 5.63
CA GLY A 171 -20.90 0.65 5.27
C GLY A 171 -21.15 0.77 3.77
N CYS A 172 -20.13 1.11 2.99
CA CYS A 172 -20.19 1.14 1.52
C CYS A 172 -20.18 -0.25 0.83
N GLY A 173 -20.11 -1.34 1.60
CA GLY A 173 -20.04 -2.71 1.08
C GLY A 173 -18.63 -3.22 0.78
N ALA A 174 -17.59 -2.40 0.97
CA ALA A 174 -16.20 -2.87 0.88
C ALA A 174 -15.85 -3.79 2.05
N VAL A 175 -14.87 -4.68 1.84
CA VAL A 175 -14.36 -5.61 2.86
C VAL A 175 -12.84 -5.64 2.83
N THR A 176 -12.18 -5.41 3.95
CA THR A 176 -10.75 -5.67 4.06
C THR A 176 -10.52 -7.06 4.63
N LEU A 177 -9.76 -7.87 3.89
CA LEU A 177 -9.29 -9.19 4.30
C LEU A 177 -7.86 -9.10 4.82
N TYR A 178 -7.61 -9.64 6.00
CA TYR A 178 -6.29 -9.66 6.63
C TYR A 178 -5.76 -11.08 6.60
N TYR A 179 -4.63 -11.29 5.95
CA TYR A 179 -4.00 -12.60 5.83
C TYR A 179 -2.54 -12.56 6.26
N GLU A 180 -2.05 -13.67 6.78
CA GLU A 180 -0.61 -13.94 6.92
C GLU A 180 -0.20 -15.09 6.00
N PRO A 181 1.02 -15.05 5.40
CA PRO A 181 1.55 -16.20 4.68
C PRO A 181 1.77 -17.37 5.64
N THR A 182 1.29 -18.56 5.25
CA THR A 182 1.68 -19.77 5.97
C THR A 182 3.07 -20.18 5.50
N LYS A 183 4.02 -20.29 6.41
CA LYS A 183 5.36 -20.82 6.10
C LYS A 183 5.22 -22.23 5.51
N LYS A 184 5.97 -22.46 4.43
CA LYS A 184 6.13 -23.79 3.87
C LYS A 184 6.84 -24.72 4.85
#